data_b18545e3786e0deb29389f28b9354f91
#
_entry.id   b18545e3786e0deb29389f28b9354f91
#
_cell.length_a   1.000
_cell.length_b   1.000
_cell.length_c   1.000
_cell.angle_alpha   90.00
_cell.angle_beta   90.00
_cell.angle_gamma   90.00
#
_symmetry.space_group_name_H-M   'P 1'
#
loop_
_entity.id
_entity.type
_entity.pdbx_description
1 polymer ?
#
loop_
_entity_poly.entity_id
_entity_poly.type
_entity_poly.pdbx_seq_one_letter_code
_entity_poly.pdbx_strand_id
1 'polypeptide(L)'
;EKHGIEVKHELPGVGENLQDHFMVAVQHGVNRGVTLGCDGQFPRVVLNVFKYLFTKRGPLAFPAANVGVFFKGEGDTRPSFQIHFTPGAGDMDEHGNTAPADQPGVNSTTCLLRPESRGHVHIRSTDPKSPPAIQYNYLSTEYDRRRTVEGVKWQRKIYAAKPFQEIATTEIKLGAHVQTDEQILDYCRKEGSSVYHPIGTCKMGAASDPMAVVDNELRVHGLHALRVVDASIFPYLISGNTHAPTVAVAEKAADLIL
;
A
#
# COMPACT_ATOMS: atom_id res chain seq x y z
N GLU A 1 20.67 -13.12 19.83
CA GLU A 1 21.92 -12.88 20.59
C GLU A 1 21.98 -11.46 21.20
N LYS A 2 21.73 -10.40 20.41
CA LYS A 2 21.80 -8.99 20.87
C LYS A 2 20.96 -8.71 22.13
N HIS A 3 19.87 -9.43 22.33
CA HIS A 3 18.94 -9.29 23.45
C HIS A 3 19.09 -10.42 24.49
N GLY A 4 20.16 -11.23 24.44
CA GLY A 4 20.38 -12.34 25.37
C GLY A 4 19.42 -13.53 25.18
N ILE A 5 18.73 -13.61 24.04
CA ILE A 5 17.87 -14.75 23.69
C ILE A 5 18.73 -15.83 23.04
N GLU A 6 18.63 -17.06 23.56
CA GLU A 6 19.33 -18.21 22.97
C GLU A 6 18.76 -18.56 21.60
N VAL A 7 19.60 -18.62 20.59
CA VAL A 7 19.22 -19.06 19.23
C VAL A 7 19.13 -20.58 19.23
N LYS A 8 17.94 -21.13 19.08
CA LYS A 8 17.71 -22.59 18.99
C LYS A 8 17.88 -23.14 17.58
N HIS A 9 17.59 -22.32 16.57
CA HIS A 9 17.74 -22.66 15.16
C HIS A 9 18.00 -21.38 14.38
N GLU A 10 19.01 -21.37 13.54
CA GLU A 10 19.38 -20.21 12.75
C GLU A 10 18.69 -20.24 11.38
N LEU A 11 17.91 -19.19 11.11
CA LEU A 11 17.28 -18.91 9.83
C LEU A 11 17.47 -17.43 9.50
N PRO A 12 18.54 -17.09 8.77
CA PRO A 12 18.90 -15.68 8.53
C PRO A 12 17.86 -14.88 7.75
N GLY A 13 16.96 -15.57 7.04
CA GLY A 13 15.88 -14.91 6.29
C GLY A 13 14.70 -14.43 7.15
N VAL A 14 14.59 -14.85 8.42
CA VAL A 14 13.49 -14.44 9.29
C VAL A 14 13.59 -12.95 9.59
N GLY A 15 12.53 -12.21 9.24
CA GLY A 15 12.46 -10.76 9.41
C GLY A 15 13.10 -9.95 8.29
N GLU A 16 13.81 -10.59 7.35
CA GLU A 16 14.45 -9.94 6.20
C GLU A 16 13.52 -9.88 4.98
N ASN A 17 13.95 -9.22 3.91
CA ASN A 17 13.21 -9.13 2.63
C ASN A 17 11.84 -8.45 2.74
N LEU A 18 11.61 -7.62 3.75
CA LEU A 18 10.35 -6.85 3.85
C LEU A 18 10.16 -6.02 2.59
N GLN A 19 9.00 -6.19 1.98
CA GLN A 19 8.56 -5.46 0.79
C GLN A 19 7.18 -4.89 1.05
N ASP A 20 6.89 -3.73 0.46
CA ASP A 20 5.58 -3.11 0.54
C ASP A 20 5.37 -2.17 -0.64
N HIS A 21 4.13 -1.90 -0.99
CA HIS A 21 3.79 -0.85 -1.93
C HIS A 21 3.85 0.51 -1.23
N PHE A 22 4.73 1.37 -1.72
CA PHE A 22 4.81 2.77 -1.31
C PHE A 22 3.90 3.61 -2.19
N MET A 23 2.99 4.36 -1.58
CA MET A 23 2.04 5.20 -2.30
C MET A 23 2.30 6.68 -2.10
N VAL A 24 1.95 7.45 -3.13
CA VAL A 24 2.00 8.92 -3.12
C VAL A 24 0.67 9.47 -3.60
N ALA A 25 0.11 10.39 -2.80
CA ALA A 25 -1.16 11.02 -3.09
C ALA A 25 -1.01 12.31 -3.88
N VAL A 26 -1.90 12.52 -4.85
CA VAL A 26 -2.14 13.81 -5.52
C VAL A 26 -3.63 14.12 -5.40
N GLN A 27 -3.96 15.30 -4.87
CA GLN A 27 -5.34 15.69 -4.62
C GLN A 27 -5.69 16.96 -5.38
N HIS A 28 -6.90 16.97 -5.93
CA HIS A 28 -7.47 18.15 -6.61
C HIS A 28 -8.81 18.53 -6.01
N GLY A 29 -9.04 19.84 -5.86
CA GLY A 29 -10.36 20.37 -5.59
C GLY A 29 -11.30 20.11 -6.78
N VAL A 30 -12.59 20.02 -6.52
CA VAL A 30 -13.61 19.91 -7.56
C VAL A 30 -14.73 20.92 -7.34
N ASN A 31 -15.29 21.44 -8.45
CA ASN A 31 -16.35 22.43 -8.42
C ASN A 31 -17.76 21.85 -8.22
N ARG A 32 -17.87 20.56 -7.93
CA ARG A 32 -19.14 19.83 -7.72
C ARG A 32 -19.19 19.18 -6.35
N GLY A 33 -20.30 19.33 -5.64
CA GLY A 33 -20.54 18.76 -4.33
C GLY A 33 -20.94 17.28 -4.35
N VAL A 34 -20.25 16.44 -5.14
CA VAL A 34 -20.54 15.01 -5.35
C VAL A 34 -19.41 14.12 -4.85
N THR A 35 -18.75 14.52 -3.77
CA THR A 35 -17.62 13.79 -3.20
C THR A 35 -17.99 13.11 -1.88
N LEU A 36 -17.23 12.11 -1.47
CA LEU A 36 -17.43 11.42 -0.19
C LEU A 36 -17.36 12.39 1.00
N GLY A 37 -16.51 13.42 0.93
CA GLY A 37 -16.47 14.46 1.95
C GLY A 37 -17.80 15.22 2.07
N CYS A 38 -18.44 15.54 0.94
CA CYS A 38 -19.78 16.17 0.94
C CYS A 38 -20.87 15.23 1.44
N ASP A 39 -20.77 13.94 1.10
CA ASP A 39 -21.74 12.93 1.53
C ASP A 39 -21.66 12.62 3.02
N GLY A 40 -20.49 12.83 3.64
CA GLY A 40 -20.25 12.70 5.08
C GLY A 40 -20.73 13.90 5.92
N GLN A 41 -21.14 15.02 5.31
CA GLN A 41 -21.61 16.20 6.03
C GLN A 41 -23.10 16.14 6.38
N PHE A 42 -23.47 16.76 7.51
CA PHE A 42 -24.89 16.95 7.87
C PHE A 42 -25.58 17.94 6.90
N PRO A 43 -26.83 17.69 6.45
CA PRO A 43 -27.70 16.54 6.79
C PRO A 43 -27.51 15.32 5.89
N ARG A 44 -26.66 15.37 4.87
CA ARG A 44 -26.51 14.28 3.85
C ARG A 44 -26.07 12.95 4.47
N VAL A 45 -25.19 12.98 5.47
CA VAL A 45 -24.74 11.74 6.16
C VAL A 45 -25.91 10.96 6.74
N VAL A 46 -26.88 11.65 7.37
CA VAL A 46 -28.08 11.01 7.94
C VAL A 46 -28.92 10.37 6.86
N LEU A 47 -29.16 11.09 5.76
CA LEU A 47 -29.91 10.55 4.62
C LEU A 47 -29.20 9.33 3.98
N ASN A 48 -27.88 9.36 3.89
CA ASN A 48 -27.07 8.28 3.35
C ASN A 48 -27.11 7.05 4.27
N VAL A 49 -27.09 7.24 5.59
CA VAL A 49 -27.26 6.15 6.58
C VAL A 49 -28.64 5.49 6.42
N PHE A 50 -29.71 6.25 6.41
CA PHE A 50 -31.07 5.71 6.18
C PHE A 50 -31.18 5.00 4.83
N LYS A 51 -30.68 5.62 3.76
CA LYS A 51 -30.67 5.01 2.43
C LYS A 51 -29.96 3.65 2.46
N TYR A 52 -28.77 3.57 3.11
CA TYR A 52 -28.03 2.32 3.22
C TYR A 52 -28.78 1.26 4.05
N LEU A 53 -29.34 1.64 5.19
CA LEU A 53 -30.06 0.71 6.08
C LEU A 53 -31.25 0.06 5.37
N PHE A 54 -32.03 0.84 4.59
CA PHE A 54 -33.24 0.36 3.94
C PHE A 54 -33.01 -0.24 2.55
N THR A 55 -32.00 0.22 1.81
CA THR A 55 -31.81 -0.17 0.41
C THR A 55 -30.50 -0.88 0.12
N LYS A 56 -29.54 -0.88 1.05
CA LYS A 56 -28.13 -1.34 0.85
C LYS A 56 -27.43 -0.64 -0.33
N ARG A 57 -27.84 0.59 -0.64
CA ARG A 57 -27.32 1.41 -1.75
C ARG A 57 -26.83 2.75 -1.26
N GLY A 58 -26.11 3.47 -2.12
CA GLY A 58 -25.58 4.81 -1.84
C GLY A 58 -24.11 4.81 -1.45
N PRO A 59 -23.55 5.95 -1.02
CA PRO A 59 -22.12 6.10 -0.74
C PRO A 59 -21.57 5.10 0.26
N LEU A 60 -22.34 4.68 1.27
CA LEU A 60 -21.93 3.69 2.27
C LEU A 60 -21.88 2.24 1.73
N ALA A 61 -22.31 1.99 0.50
CA ALA A 61 -22.25 0.68 -0.14
C ALA A 61 -20.98 0.48 -0.98
N PHE A 62 -20.14 1.51 -1.13
CA PHE A 62 -18.95 1.47 -1.97
C PHE A 62 -17.67 1.59 -1.13
N PRO A 63 -16.56 0.96 -1.56
CA PRO A 63 -15.25 1.23 -0.97
C PRO A 63 -14.81 2.67 -1.25
N ALA A 64 -13.98 3.23 -0.39
CA ALA A 64 -13.48 4.59 -0.55
C ALA A 64 -12.71 4.76 -1.88
N ALA A 65 -11.82 3.82 -2.21
CA ALA A 65 -11.12 3.76 -3.49
C ALA A 65 -11.91 2.84 -4.44
N ASN A 66 -12.81 3.41 -5.23
CA ASN A 66 -13.74 2.66 -6.08
C ASN A 66 -13.30 2.54 -7.56
N VAL A 67 -12.20 3.17 -7.94
CA VAL A 67 -11.59 3.02 -9.27
C VAL A 67 -10.12 2.67 -9.12
N GLY A 68 -9.71 1.56 -9.73
CA GLY A 68 -8.32 1.14 -9.84
C GLY A 68 -7.83 1.27 -11.29
N VAL A 69 -6.65 1.84 -11.48
CA VAL A 69 -6.02 1.96 -12.80
C VAL A 69 -4.69 1.25 -12.77
N PHE A 70 -4.49 0.28 -13.67
CA PHE A 70 -3.21 -0.38 -13.89
C PHE A 70 -2.63 0.08 -15.21
N PHE A 71 -1.40 0.58 -15.21
CA PHE A 71 -0.79 1.10 -16.43
C PHE A 71 0.71 0.79 -16.51
N LYS A 72 1.22 0.85 -17.75
CA LYS A 72 2.63 0.70 -18.05
C LYS A 72 3.33 2.06 -17.94
N GLY A 73 4.46 2.09 -17.26
CA GLY A 73 5.38 3.19 -17.37
C GLY A 73 6.25 3.09 -18.61
N GLU A 74 7.16 4.03 -18.75
CA GLU A 74 8.06 4.09 -19.91
C GLU A 74 8.93 2.82 -19.99
N GLY A 75 8.94 2.19 -21.18
CA GLY A 75 9.70 0.97 -21.46
C GLY A 75 9.13 -0.32 -20.90
N ASP A 76 7.99 -0.29 -20.21
CA ASP A 76 7.42 -1.49 -19.59
C ASP A 76 6.66 -2.38 -20.57
N THR A 77 6.85 -3.70 -20.45
CA THR A 77 6.11 -4.70 -21.23
C THR A 77 4.77 -5.08 -20.56
N ARG A 78 4.65 -4.92 -19.24
CA ARG A 78 3.46 -5.21 -18.41
C ARG A 78 3.16 -4.04 -17.47
N PRO A 79 1.93 -3.89 -16.94
CA PRO A 79 1.63 -2.85 -15.96
C PRO A 79 2.60 -2.87 -14.78
N SER A 80 3.14 -1.72 -14.43
CA SER A 80 4.10 -1.51 -13.35
C SER A 80 3.62 -0.53 -12.29
N PHE A 81 2.50 0.14 -12.55
CA PHE A 81 1.86 1.06 -11.63
C PHE A 81 0.40 0.71 -11.38
N GLN A 82 -0.04 1.00 -10.18
CA GLN A 82 -1.45 1.04 -9.82
C GLN A 82 -1.81 2.42 -9.28
N ILE A 83 -2.96 2.95 -9.71
CA ILE A 83 -3.57 4.12 -9.09
C ILE A 83 -4.86 3.68 -8.41
N HIS A 84 -5.04 4.07 -7.15
CA HIS A 84 -6.32 4.02 -6.46
C HIS A 84 -6.93 5.42 -6.52
N PHE A 85 -8.13 5.52 -7.07
CA PHE A 85 -8.84 6.78 -7.16
C PHE A 85 -10.01 6.80 -6.17
N THR A 86 -10.05 7.87 -5.36
CA THR A 86 -11.07 8.10 -4.35
C THR A 86 -11.80 9.40 -4.67
N PRO A 87 -13.13 9.40 -4.80
CA PRO A 87 -13.92 10.62 -4.97
C PRO A 87 -14.08 11.37 -3.65
N GLY A 88 -12.98 11.66 -3.00
CA GLY A 88 -12.85 12.36 -1.73
C GLY A 88 -11.42 12.84 -1.55
N ALA A 89 -11.21 13.99 -0.95
CA ALA A 89 -9.91 14.52 -0.56
C ALA A 89 -9.88 14.71 0.95
N GLY A 90 -8.68 14.64 1.53
CA GLY A 90 -8.47 14.80 2.96
C GLY A 90 -7.08 14.31 3.37
N ASP A 91 -6.75 14.53 4.62
CA ASP A 91 -5.54 14.05 5.24
C ASP A 91 -5.79 12.76 6.00
N MET A 92 -4.82 11.88 5.98
CA MET A 92 -4.81 10.67 6.80
C MET A 92 -3.75 10.87 7.89
N ASP A 93 -4.15 10.69 9.15
CA ASP A 93 -3.22 10.75 10.28
C ASP A 93 -2.36 9.47 10.37
N GLU A 94 -1.42 9.46 11.30
CA GLU A 94 -0.54 8.31 11.57
C GLU A 94 -1.28 7.04 12.03
N HIS A 95 -2.55 7.16 12.44
CA HIS A 95 -3.40 6.06 12.86
C HIS A 95 -4.35 5.59 11.74
N GLY A 96 -4.28 6.19 10.54
CA GLY A 96 -5.13 5.86 9.41
C GLY A 96 -6.51 6.53 9.44
N ASN A 97 -6.78 7.45 10.38
CA ASN A 97 -8.03 8.21 10.38
C ASN A 97 -7.95 9.31 9.31
N THR A 98 -9.04 9.50 8.60
CA THR A 98 -9.12 10.52 7.55
C THR A 98 -9.87 11.76 8.04
N ALA A 99 -9.23 12.92 7.95
CA ALA A 99 -9.89 14.22 8.06
C ALA A 99 -10.27 14.70 6.66
N PRO A 100 -11.56 14.97 6.37
CA PRO A 100 -11.97 15.53 5.08
C PRO A 100 -11.29 16.87 4.82
N ALA A 101 -10.96 17.13 3.56
CA ALA A 101 -10.48 18.46 3.16
C ALA A 101 -11.58 19.52 3.36
N ASP A 102 -11.19 20.77 3.59
CA ASP A 102 -12.10 21.91 3.78
C ASP A 102 -12.99 22.20 2.56
N GLN A 103 -12.62 21.67 1.41
CA GLN A 103 -13.34 21.83 0.14
C GLN A 103 -13.58 20.46 -0.52
N PRO A 104 -14.64 20.35 -1.36
CA PRO A 104 -14.85 19.17 -2.16
C PRO A 104 -13.63 18.84 -3.02
N GLY A 105 -13.18 17.59 -2.98
CA GLY A 105 -11.99 17.18 -3.70
C GLY A 105 -11.98 15.69 -4.03
N VAL A 106 -11.03 15.31 -4.86
CA VAL A 106 -10.73 13.93 -5.26
C VAL A 106 -9.27 13.62 -4.97
N ASN A 107 -8.99 12.36 -4.73
CA ASN A 107 -7.64 11.88 -4.46
C ASN A 107 -7.29 10.73 -5.40
N SER A 108 -6.08 10.75 -5.93
CA SER A 108 -5.45 9.59 -6.54
C SER A 108 -4.19 9.24 -5.76
N THR A 109 -3.99 7.97 -5.47
CA THR A 109 -2.74 7.48 -4.91
C THR A 109 -2.09 6.51 -5.89
N THR A 110 -0.83 6.76 -6.25
CA THR A 110 -0.08 5.85 -7.12
C THR A 110 0.93 5.05 -6.32
N CYS A 111 1.12 3.79 -6.69
CA CYS A 111 2.20 2.95 -6.20
C CYS A 111 2.90 2.20 -7.32
N LEU A 112 4.21 1.98 -7.16
CA LEU A 112 5.00 1.09 -8.01
C LEU A 112 4.75 -0.35 -7.59
N LEU A 113 4.30 -1.21 -8.52
CA LEU A 113 3.88 -2.59 -8.23
C LEU A 113 5.05 -3.54 -7.91
N ARG A 114 6.24 -3.24 -8.36
CA ARG A 114 7.43 -4.07 -8.14
C ARG A 114 8.62 -3.22 -7.73
N PRO A 115 8.60 -2.71 -6.48
CA PRO A 115 9.73 -1.96 -5.94
C PRO A 115 10.94 -2.88 -5.71
N GLU A 116 12.14 -2.30 -5.80
CA GLU A 116 13.40 -2.98 -5.51
C GLU A 116 13.88 -2.76 -4.07
N SER A 117 13.37 -1.74 -3.38
CA SER A 117 13.69 -1.47 -1.98
C SER A 117 13.33 -2.65 -1.09
N ARG A 118 14.21 -2.98 -0.15
CA ARG A 118 14.03 -4.07 0.81
C ARG A 118 14.25 -3.56 2.23
N GLY A 119 13.37 -3.99 3.12
CA GLY A 119 13.43 -3.69 4.52
C GLY A 119 13.52 -4.93 5.39
N HIS A 120 13.31 -4.73 6.68
CA HIS A 120 13.35 -5.79 7.67
C HIS A 120 12.42 -5.52 8.85
N VAL A 121 12.14 -6.58 9.62
CA VAL A 121 11.39 -6.54 10.88
C VAL A 121 12.18 -7.29 11.94
N HIS A 122 12.64 -6.58 12.96
CA HIS A 122 13.43 -7.18 14.04
C HIS A 122 12.83 -6.89 15.41
N ILE A 123 13.11 -7.75 16.39
CA ILE A 123 12.77 -7.50 17.79
C ILE A 123 13.63 -6.36 18.36
N ARG A 124 13.05 -5.56 19.27
CA ARG A 124 13.74 -4.45 19.97
C ARG A 124 14.16 -4.81 21.37
N SER A 125 13.52 -5.77 22.00
CA SER A 125 13.76 -6.17 23.39
C SER A 125 13.28 -7.60 23.64
N THR A 126 13.48 -8.09 24.86
CA THR A 126 12.96 -9.36 25.35
C THR A 126 11.49 -9.28 25.79
N ASP A 127 10.92 -8.07 25.93
CA ASP A 127 9.50 -7.89 26.26
C ASP A 127 8.65 -8.18 25.02
N PRO A 128 7.81 -9.24 25.04
CA PRO A 128 6.94 -9.61 23.92
C PRO A 128 5.87 -8.57 23.60
N LYS A 129 5.61 -7.60 24.48
CA LYS A 129 4.68 -6.49 24.26
C LYS A 129 5.34 -5.30 23.58
N SER A 130 6.66 -5.27 23.52
CA SER A 130 7.41 -4.21 22.82
C SER A 130 7.17 -4.31 21.32
N PRO A 131 6.70 -3.23 20.65
CA PRO A 131 6.55 -3.24 19.20
C PRO A 131 7.88 -3.56 18.50
N PRO A 132 7.88 -4.32 17.40
CA PRO A 132 9.10 -4.61 16.65
C PRO A 132 9.70 -3.36 16.00
N ALA A 133 10.97 -3.43 15.64
CA ALA A 133 11.60 -2.49 14.75
C ALA A 133 11.20 -2.84 13.31
N ILE A 134 10.39 -2.00 12.68
CA ILE A 134 9.97 -2.17 11.29
C ILE A 134 10.70 -1.12 10.45
N GLN A 135 11.48 -1.54 9.48
CA GLN A 135 12.22 -0.66 8.59
C GLN A 135 11.91 -1.04 7.14
N TYR A 136 11.12 -0.23 6.47
CA TYR A 136 10.73 -0.49 5.08
C TYR A 136 11.81 -0.14 4.06
N ASN A 137 12.66 0.84 4.36
CA ASN A 137 13.67 1.38 3.44
C ASN A 137 13.09 1.88 2.11
N TYR A 138 11.88 2.46 2.12
CA TYR A 138 11.28 3.02 0.91
C TYR A 138 12.22 3.95 0.16
N LEU A 139 12.15 3.93 -1.18
CA LEU A 139 12.94 4.79 -2.05
C LEU A 139 14.48 4.63 -1.87
N SER A 140 14.95 3.49 -1.36
CA SER A 140 16.38 3.25 -1.16
C SER A 140 17.13 3.08 -2.48
N THR A 141 16.49 2.57 -3.52
CA THR A 141 17.09 2.38 -4.85
C THR A 141 16.82 3.56 -5.78
N GLU A 142 17.70 3.77 -6.76
CA GLU A 142 17.49 4.78 -7.79
C GLU A 142 16.29 4.44 -8.67
N TYR A 143 16.10 3.15 -8.97
CA TYR A 143 14.95 2.65 -9.70
C TYR A 143 13.65 3.09 -9.04
N ASP A 144 13.47 2.82 -7.74
CA ASP A 144 12.24 3.16 -7.03
C ASP A 144 12.00 4.68 -7.00
N ARG A 145 13.05 5.48 -6.78
CA ARG A 145 12.96 6.95 -6.79
C ARG A 145 12.46 7.47 -8.13
N ARG A 146 13.12 7.06 -9.22
CA ARG A 146 12.76 7.49 -10.58
C ARG A 146 11.35 7.05 -10.96
N ARG A 147 11.00 5.79 -10.65
CA ARG A 147 9.67 5.24 -10.97
C ARG A 147 8.57 5.90 -10.14
N THR A 148 8.80 6.21 -8.87
CA THR A 148 7.82 6.92 -8.04
C THR A 148 7.53 8.31 -8.58
N VAL A 149 8.56 9.06 -8.97
CA VAL A 149 8.41 10.37 -9.63
C VAL A 149 7.60 10.23 -10.93
N GLU A 150 7.88 9.23 -11.76
CA GLU A 150 7.11 8.93 -12.97
C GLU A 150 5.63 8.69 -12.65
N GLY A 151 5.31 7.90 -11.62
CA GLY A 151 3.95 7.64 -11.18
C GLY A 151 3.20 8.92 -10.80
N VAL A 152 3.84 9.84 -10.09
CA VAL A 152 3.27 11.15 -9.75
C VAL A 152 3.00 12.00 -11.00
N LYS A 153 3.93 12.01 -11.97
CA LYS A 153 3.72 12.71 -13.25
C LYS A 153 2.52 12.14 -14.03
N TRP A 154 2.32 10.82 -13.97
CA TRP A 154 1.14 10.19 -14.57
C TRP A 154 -0.17 10.62 -13.92
N GLN A 155 -0.22 10.76 -12.58
CA GLN A 155 -1.40 11.31 -11.90
C GLN A 155 -1.73 12.71 -12.41
N ARG A 156 -0.75 13.61 -12.48
CA ARG A 156 -0.92 14.96 -13.05
C ARG A 156 -1.42 14.94 -14.50
N LYS A 157 -0.88 14.02 -15.32
CA LYS A 157 -1.34 13.85 -16.71
C LYS A 157 -2.81 13.43 -16.78
N ILE A 158 -3.27 12.57 -15.86
CA ILE A 158 -4.68 12.17 -15.76
C ILE A 158 -5.55 13.37 -15.39
N TYR A 159 -5.14 14.15 -14.37
CA TYR A 159 -5.89 15.35 -13.98
C TYR A 159 -5.88 16.46 -15.03
N ALA A 160 -4.86 16.51 -15.88
CA ALA A 160 -4.79 17.44 -17.02
C ALA A 160 -5.68 17.00 -18.21
N ALA A 161 -6.26 15.82 -18.20
CA ALA A 161 -7.15 15.36 -19.25
C ALA A 161 -8.46 16.15 -19.28
N LYS A 162 -8.98 16.44 -20.48
CA LYS A 162 -10.16 17.28 -20.69
C LYS A 162 -11.36 16.96 -19.78
N PRO A 163 -11.77 15.69 -19.58
CA PRO A 163 -12.90 15.39 -18.69
C PRO A 163 -12.67 15.82 -17.23
N PHE A 164 -11.42 15.77 -16.73
CA PHE A 164 -11.11 16.23 -15.40
C PHE A 164 -11.05 17.77 -15.31
N GLN A 165 -10.55 18.44 -16.34
CA GLN A 165 -10.50 19.91 -16.37
C GLN A 165 -11.88 20.57 -16.27
N GLU A 166 -12.94 19.89 -16.68
CA GLU A 166 -14.30 20.38 -16.55
C GLU A 166 -14.80 20.43 -15.10
N ILE A 167 -14.22 19.64 -14.20
CA ILE A 167 -14.65 19.52 -12.81
C ILE A 167 -13.54 19.86 -11.80
N ALA A 168 -12.29 19.61 -12.13
CA ALA A 168 -11.15 19.91 -11.25
C ALA A 168 -10.90 21.42 -11.16
N THR A 169 -10.52 21.86 -9.96
CA THR A 169 -10.14 23.25 -9.71
C THR A 169 -8.62 23.35 -9.52
N THR A 170 -8.16 23.40 -8.29
CA THR A 170 -6.74 23.55 -7.94
C THR A 170 -6.16 22.23 -7.45
N GLU A 171 -4.86 22.02 -7.68
CA GLU A 171 -4.12 20.92 -7.02
C GLU A 171 -3.96 21.26 -5.54
N ILE A 172 -4.65 20.49 -4.66
CA ILE A 172 -4.64 20.71 -3.20
C ILE A 172 -3.37 20.12 -2.59
N LYS A 173 -3.05 18.86 -2.97
CA LYS A 173 -1.84 18.16 -2.54
C LYS A 173 -0.94 17.82 -3.70
N LEU A 174 0.30 17.82 -3.45
CA LEU A 174 1.52 18.02 -4.17
C LEU A 174 1.78 19.53 -4.27
N GLY A 175 0.87 20.29 -4.83
CA GLY A 175 0.92 21.75 -4.94
C GLY A 175 1.62 22.23 -6.22
N ALA A 176 1.08 23.29 -6.81
CA ALA A 176 1.55 23.83 -8.08
C ALA A 176 3.03 24.30 -8.06
N HIS A 177 3.62 24.50 -6.90
CA HIS A 177 5.04 24.88 -6.75
C HIS A 177 6.01 23.71 -6.91
N VAL A 178 5.55 22.46 -6.80
CA VAL A 178 6.35 21.24 -6.97
C VAL A 178 6.41 20.88 -8.45
N GLN A 179 7.50 21.20 -9.14
CA GLN A 179 7.60 21.03 -10.59
C GLN A 179 8.75 20.12 -11.03
N THR A 180 9.90 20.18 -10.33
CA THR A 180 11.07 19.38 -10.72
C THR A 180 11.01 17.96 -10.13
N ASP A 181 11.76 17.03 -10.72
CA ASP A 181 11.84 15.65 -10.24
C ASP A 181 12.35 15.57 -8.80
N GLU A 182 13.29 16.44 -8.43
CA GLU A 182 13.80 16.55 -7.07
C GLU A 182 12.73 17.03 -6.09
N GLN A 183 11.97 18.06 -6.46
CA GLN A 183 10.86 18.55 -5.64
C GLN A 183 9.76 17.49 -5.48
N ILE A 184 9.44 16.76 -6.55
CA ILE A 184 8.49 15.65 -6.49
C ILE A 184 9.01 14.54 -5.57
N LEU A 185 10.29 14.18 -5.68
CA LEU A 185 10.88 13.16 -4.83
C LEU A 185 10.92 13.58 -3.36
N ASP A 186 11.20 14.84 -3.06
CA ASP A 186 11.16 15.38 -1.70
C ASP A 186 9.75 15.38 -1.13
N TYR A 187 8.75 15.71 -1.95
CA TYR A 187 7.35 15.52 -1.57
C TYR A 187 7.04 14.05 -1.28
N CYS A 188 7.46 13.12 -2.14
CA CYS A 188 7.27 11.69 -1.92
C CYS A 188 7.87 11.22 -0.58
N ARG A 189 9.06 11.71 -0.22
CA ARG A 189 9.71 11.36 1.07
C ARG A 189 8.95 11.86 2.29
N LYS A 190 8.26 13.00 2.17
CA LYS A 190 7.53 13.65 3.26
C LYS A 190 6.11 13.12 3.42
N GLU A 191 5.43 12.93 2.30
CA GLU A 191 3.99 12.68 2.27
C GLU A 191 3.62 11.25 1.81
N GLY A 192 4.60 10.48 1.36
CA GLY A 192 4.36 9.10 0.93
C GLY A 192 4.15 8.17 2.12
N SER A 193 3.38 7.12 1.92
CA SER A 193 3.03 6.17 2.96
C SER A 193 2.88 4.74 2.42
N SER A 194 2.67 3.79 3.33
CA SER A 194 2.34 2.40 3.00
C SER A 194 0.95 2.28 2.38
N VAL A 195 0.80 1.36 1.42
CA VAL A 195 -0.53 0.87 0.98
C VAL A 195 -1.04 -0.23 1.90
N TYR A 196 -0.30 -0.57 2.95
CA TYR A 196 -0.58 -1.68 3.88
C TYR A 196 -0.55 -3.05 3.20
N HIS A 197 0.45 -3.27 2.35
CA HIS A 197 0.70 -4.52 1.66
C HIS A 197 2.04 -5.19 2.08
N PRO A 198 2.44 -5.20 3.37
CA PRO A 198 3.72 -5.76 3.77
C PRO A 198 3.78 -7.25 3.51
N ILE A 199 4.91 -7.71 2.94
CA ILE A 199 5.16 -9.12 2.61
C ILE A 199 6.64 -9.48 2.82
N GLY A 200 6.97 -10.75 2.76
CA GLY A 200 8.30 -11.22 2.41
C GLY A 200 9.21 -11.62 3.57
N THR A 201 8.84 -11.33 4.82
CA THR A 201 9.70 -11.50 6.01
C THR A 201 9.88 -12.95 6.49
N CYS A 202 9.19 -13.90 5.87
CA CYS A 202 9.41 -15.34 6.02
C CYS A 202 9.34 -16.01 4.65
N LYS A 203 10.08 -15.48 3.65
CA LYS A 203 9.91 -15.83 2.25
C LYS A 203 10.00 -17.34 1.99
N MET A 204 9.12 -17.81 1.13
CA MET A 204 9.16 -19.17 0.59
C MET A 204 10.33 -19.33 -0.38
N GLY A 205 10.97 -20.50 -0.34
CA GLY A 205 12.02 -20.84 -1.28
C GLY A 205 12.56 -22.26 -1.08
N ALA A 206 13.44 -22.68 -2.00
CA ALA A 206 14.11 -23.96 -1.89
C ALA A 206 15.10 -23.99 -0.71
N ALA A 207 15.38 -25.17 -0.16
CA ALA A 207 16.35 -25.34 0.92
C ALA A 207 17.79 -24.90 0.53
N SER A 208 18.07 -24.76 -0.75
CA SER A 208 19.35 -24.21 -1.26
C SER A 208 19.44 -22.69 -1.22
N ASP A 209 18.32 -21.98 -0.99
CA ASP A 209 18.32 -20.53 -0.77
C ASP A 209 18.51 -20.25 0.73
N PRO A 210 19.67 -19.73 1.16
CA PRO A 210 19.95 -19.50 2.57
C PRO A 210 19.02 -18.48 3.23
N MET A 211 18.30 -17.68 2.41
CA MET A 211 17.35 -16.69 2.88
C MET A 211 15.90 -17.20 2.82
N ALA A 212 15.65 -18.44 2.40
CA ALA A 212 14.32 -19.03 2.47
C ALA A 212 13.99 -19.46 3.91
N VAL A 213 12.78 -19.13 4.35
CA VAL A 213 12.29 -19.48 5.70
C VAL A 213 11.36 -20.67 5.66
N VAL A 214 10.52 -20.78 4.63
CA VAL A 214 9.57 -21.89 4.47
C VAL A 214 9.72 -22.56 3.10
N ASP A 215 9.35 -23.83 3.05
CA ASP A 215 9.26 -24.61 1.81
C ASP A 215 7.92 -24.37 1.09
N ASN A 216 7.68 -25.08 -0.02
CA ASN A 216 6.44 -24.98 -0.81
C ASN A 216 5.20 -25.59 -0.14
N GLU A 217 5.37 -26.29 0.99
CA GLU A 217 4.30 -26.76 1.86
C GLU A 217 4.16 -25.89 3.12
N LEU A 218 4.79 -24.71 3.11
CA LEU A 218 4.77 -23.67 4.16
C LEU A 218 5.44 -24.11 5.48
N ARG A 219 6.20 -25.21 5.48
CA ARG A 219 6.93 -25.71 6.64
C ARG A 219 8.22 -24.90 6.81
N VAL A 220 8.52 -24.54 8.04
CA VAL A 220 9.76 -23.85 8.37
C VAL A 220 10.96 -24.79 8.19
N HIS A 221 11.93 -24.36 7.39
CA HIS A 221 13.14 -25.15 7.13
C HIS A 221 13.87 -25.52 8.43
N GLY A 222 14.24 -26.79 8.57
CA GLY A 222 15.00 -27.31 9.70
C GLY A 222 14.22 -27.47 11.01
N LEU A 223 12.93 -27.12 11.05
CA LEU A 223 12.06 -27.33 12.21
C LEU A 223 10.93 -28.30 11.90
N HIS A 224 10.44 -28.99 12.95
CA HIS A 224 9.31 -29.89 12.82
C HIS A 224 8.05 -29.26 13.36
N ALA A 225 6.90 -29.59 12.75
CA ALA A 225 5.56 -29.17 13.17
C ALA A 225 5.35 -27.66 13.27
N LEU A 226 6.08 -26.85 12.48
CA LEU A 226 5.94 -25.39 12.42
C LEU A 226 5.74 -24.96 10.96
N ARG A 227 4.73 -24.14 10.74
CA ARG A 227 4.44 -23.47 9.45
C ARG A 227 4.24 -21.97 9.63
N VAL A 228 4.45 -21.22 8.56
CA VAL A 228 4.05 -19.80 8.43
C VAL A 228 3.01 -19.71 7.32
N VAL A 229 1.85 -19.13 7.63
CA VAL A 229 0.68 -19.08 6.73
C VAL A 229 0.10 -17.66 6.71
N ASP A 230 0.83 -16.75 6.14
CA ASP A 230 0.42 -15.35 5.94
C ASP A 230 1.20 -14.72 4.78
N ALA A 231 1.03 -13.41 4.57
CA ALA A 231 1.68 -12.70 3.48
C ALA A 231 3.23 -12.65 3.59
N SER A 232 3.81 -12.95 4.74
CA SER A 232 5.27 -12.95 4.92
C SER A 232 6.00 -14.00 4.08
N ILE A 233 5.27 -15.06 3.64
CA ILE A 233 5.84 -16.11 2.81
C ILE A 233 6.10 -15.71 1.36
N PHE A 234 5.47 -14.63 0.85
CA PHE A 234 5.66 -14.23 -0.55
C PHE A 234 7.11 -13.80 -0.80
N PRO A 235 7.82 -14.44 -1.77
CA PRO A 235 9.20 -14.04 -2.07
C PRO A 235 9.30 -12.70 -2.78
N TYR A 236 8.26 -12.31 -3.53
CA TYR A 236 8.17 -11.07 -4.28
C TYR A 236 6.80 -10.43 -4.11
N LEU A 237 6.80 -9.10 -4.12
CA LEU A 237 5.56 -8.33 -4.02
C LEU A 237 4.66 -8.58 -5.23
N ILE A 238 3.39 -8.80 -4.93
CA ILE A 238 2.35 -9.10 -5.91
C ILE A 238 2.01 -7.83 -6.69
N SER A 239 1.75 -7.96 -7.99
CA SER A 239 1.41 -6.81 -8.85
C SER A 239 -0.05 -6.37 -8.68
N GLY A 240 -0.44 -6.07 -7.45
CA GLY A 240 -1.78 -5.64 -7.03
C GLY A 240 -1.95 -5.75 -5.53
N ASN A 241 -3.19 -5.67 -5.06
CA ASN A 241 -3.51 -5.78 -3.64
C ASN A 241 -3.24 -7.19 -3.10
N THR A 242 -2.67 -7.29 -1.91
CA THR A 242 -2.17 -8.55 -1.33
C THR A 242 -3.24 -9.40 -0.65
N HIS A 243 -4.41 -8.85 -0.33
CA HIS A 243 -5.43 -9.56 0.44
C HIS A 243 -5.92 -10.84 -0.22
N ALA A 244 -6.38 -10.79 -1.47
CA ALA A 244 -6.91 -11.96 -2.17
C ALA A 244 -5.88 -13.10 -2.33
N PRO A 245 -4.62 -12.82 -2.72
CA PRO A 245 -3.57 -13.85 -2.73
C PRO A 245 -3.27 -14.43 -1.35
N THR A 246 -3.32 -13.61 -0.29
CA THR A 246 -3.11 -14.11 1.09
C THR A 246 -4.23 -15.05 1.53
N VAL A 247 -5.49 -14.72 1.21
CA VAL A 247 -6.62 -15.63 1.43
C VAL A 247 -6.43 -16.94 0.65
N ALA A 248 -6.04 -16.88 -0.62
CA ALA A 248 -5.81 -18.08 -1.44
C ALA A 248 -4.70 -18.96 -0.86
N VAL A 249 -3.63 -18.37 -0.31
CA VAL A 249 -2.58 -19.11 0.41
C VAL A 249 -3.14 -19.75 1.67
N ALA A 250 -3.94 -19.03 2.46
CA ALA A 250 -4.52 -19.57 3.68
C ALA A 250 -5.46 -20.75 3.43
N GLU A 251 -6.31 -20.65 2.40
CA GLU A 251 -7.17 -21.77 1.95
C GLU A 251 -6.34 -22.99 1.53
N LYS A 252 -5.29 -22.77 0.72
CA LYS A 252 -4.40 -23.87 0.32
C LYS A 252 -3.64 -24.46 1.51
N ALA A 253 -3.23 -23.65 2.46
CA ALA A 253 -2.56 -24.10 3.67
C ALA A 253 -3.46 -24.98 4.55
N ALA A 254 -4.76 -24.68 4.62
CA ALA A 254 -5.72 -25.54 5.32
C ALA A 254 -5.71 -26.98 4.76
N ASP A 255 -5.70 -27.14 3.43
CA ASP A 255 -5.59 -28.46 2.78
C ASP A 255 -4.25 -29.19 3.08
N LEU A 256 -3.17 -28.44 3.34
CA LEU A 256 -1.85 -28.98 3.65
C LEU A 256 -1.67 -29.37 5.12
N ILE A 257 -2.52 -28.87 6.00
CA ILE A 257 -2.48 -29.10 7.47
C ILE A 257 -3.43 -30.22 7.88
N LEU A 258 -4.58 -30.33 7.22
CA LEU A 258 -5.59 -31.35 7.46
C LEU A 258 -5.22 -32.68 6.78
#